data_d20561fca27c1fb163386f1b1b0b1464
#
_entry.id   d20561fca27c1fb163386f1b1b0b1464
#
_cell.length_a   1.000
_cell.length_b   1.000
_cell.length_c   1.000
_cell.angle_alpha   90.00
_cell.angle_beta   90.00
_cell.angle_gamma   90.00
#
_symmetry.space_group_name_H-M   'P 1'
#
loop_
_entity.id
_entity.type
_entity.pdbx_description
1 polymer ?
#
loop_
_entity_poly.entity_id
_entity_poly.type
_entity_poly.pdbx_seq_one_letter_code
_entity_poly.pdbx_strand_id
1 'polypeptide(L)'
;LQRWRQVDILGRGAAFAKANPDRLRHWDQDVLNHVFKNDWLPIGERWNACPHLFGLLPDFSLDPTGLTASERHAIADPAIIHFAGPGPVKPWNAACPHPWRMLYRQAKALTPWAATPLDNRPAPRWQRAWTRAVFEGKCLLRRLMPQPER
;
A
#
# COMPACT_ATOMS: atom_id res chain seq x y z
N LEU A 1 1.79 20.00 12.95
CA LEU A 1 0.78 20.09 14.02
C LEU A 1 0.15 21.50 14.10
N GLN A 2 0.89 22.61 13.91
CA GLN A 2 0.32 23.97 13.92
C GLN A 2 -0.78 24.12 12.86
N ARG A 3 -0.54 23.69 11.62
CA ARG A 3 -1.52 23.75 10.53
C ARG A 3 -2.80 22.97 10.86
N TRP A 4 -2.70 21.83 11.52
CA TRP A 4 -3.85 21.02 11.96
C TRP A 4 -4.76 21.79 12.94
N ARG A 5 -4.15 22.55 13.85
CA ARG A 5 -4.90 23.39 14.81
C ARG A 5 -5.56 24.59 14.11
N GLN A 6 -4.85 25.22 13.18
CA GLN A 6 -5.37 26.38 12.43
C GLN A 6 -6.58 26.06 11.56
N VAL A 7 -6.63 24.86 10.97
CA VAL A 7 -7.74 24.45 10.10
C VAL A 7 -8.89 23.79 10.82
N ASP A 8 -8.84 23.69 12.16
CA ASP A 8 -9.85 22.99 12.97
C ASP A 8 -10.23 21.62 12.39
N ILE A 9 -9.23 20.75 12.25
CA ILE A 9 -9.40 19.46 11.59
C ILE A 9 -10.47 18.59 12.24
N LEU A 10 -10.62 18.68 13.57
CA LEU A 10 -11.61 17.88 14.30
C LEU A 10 -13.03 18.38 14.01
N GLY A 11 -13.29 19.67 14.13
CA GLY A 11 -14.61 20.24 13.85
C GLY A 11 -15.03 20.07 12.40
N ARG A 12 -14.17 20.48 11.46
CA ARG A 12 -14.45 20.37 10.01
C ARG A 12 -14.53 18.91 9.55
N GLY A 13 -13.65 18.05 10.06
CA GLY A 13 -13.65 16.62 9.74
C GLY A 13 -14.90 15.92 10.25
N ALA A 14 -15.30 16.16 11.50
CA ALA A 14 -16.52 15.60 12.07
C ALA A 14 -17.78 16.10 11.34
N ALA A 15 -17.84 17.37 10.98
CA ALA A 15 -18.95 17.93 10.20
C ALA A 15 -19.03 17.26 8.81
N PHE A 16 -17.90 17.12 8.12
CA PHE A 16 -17.85 16.42 6.83
C PHE A 16 -18.29 14.96 6.92
N ALA A 17 -17.76 14.22 7.89
CA ALA A 17 -18.10 12.81 8.09
C ALA A 17 -19.59 12.61 8.38
N LYS A 18 -20.16 13.47 9.24
CA LYS A 18 -21.59 13.45 9.58
C LYS A 18 -22.48 13.76 8.37
N ALA A 19 -22.08 14.72 7.54
CA ALA A 19 -22.85 15.15 6.38
C ALA A 19 -22.71 14.21 5.16
N ASN A 20 -21.67 13.37 5.11
CA ASN A 20 -21.34 12.57 3.93
C ASN A 20 -20.97 11.12 4.27
N PRO A 21 -21.80 10.35 5.01
CA PRO A 21 -21.46 8.99 5.45
C PRO A 21 -21.17 8.07 4.26
N ASP A 22 -21.91 8.21 3.14
CA ASP A 22 -21.77 7.37 1.94
C ASP A 22 -20.50 7.66 1.13
N ARG A 23 -19.78 8.75 1.43
CA ARG A 23 -18.53 9.13 0.76
C ARG A 23 -17.31 8.67 1.51
N LEU A 24 -17.45 8.11 2.70
CA LEU A 24 -16.34 7.61 3.52
C LEU A 24 -15.98 6.18 3.12
N ARG A 25 -15.13 6.03 2.11
CA ARG A 25 -14.58 4.73 1.66
C ARG A 25 -13.32 4.34 2.44
N HIS A 26 -12.50 5.33 2.75
CA HIS A 26 -11.23 5.19 3.45
C HIS A 26 -11.19 6.00 4.75
N TRP A 27 -12.35 6.24 5.35
CA TRP A 27 -12.59 6.81 6.67
C TRP A 27 -11.80 8.10 6.94
N ASP A 28 -10.74 8.02 7.73
CA ASP A 28 -9.87 9.12 8.11
C ASP A 28 -9.16 9.76 6.90
N GLN A 29 -8.76 8.99 5.90
CA GLN A 29 -8.12 9.51 4.69
C GLN A 29 -9.07 10.39 3.88
N ASP A 30 -10.35 10.01 3.76
CA ASP A 30 -11.35 10.81 3.06
C ASP A 30 -11.59 12.13 3.79
N VAL A 31 -11.65 12.10 5.12
CA VAL A 31 -11.79 13.29 5.97
C VAL A 31 -10.57 14.20 5.81
N LEU A 32 -9.36 13.67 5.91
CA LEU A 32 -8.12 14.42 5.76
C LEU A 32 -8.01 15.04 4.36
N ASN A 33 -8.32 14.28 3.31
CA ASN A 33 -8.33 14.76 1.94
C ASN A 33 -9.35 15.90 1.73
N HIS A 34 -10.52 15.83 2.39
CA HIS A 34 -11.51 16.89 2.33
C HIS A 34 -11.02 18.16 3.03
N VAL A 35 -10.48 18.04 4.25
CA VAL A 35 -10.09 19.20 5.07
C VAL A 35 -8.86 19.89 4.50
N PHE A 36 -7.88 19.14 3.99
CA PHE A 36 -6.63 19.66 3.44
C PHE A 36 -6.61 19.75 1.91
N LYS A 37 -7.73 19.74 1.28
CA LYS A 37 -7.89 19.84 -0.18
C LYS A 37 -6.83 20.77 -0.81
N ASN A 38 -5.97 20.22 -1.65
CA ASN A 38 -4.87 20.92 -2.33
C ASN A 38 -3.76 21.52 -1.43
N ASP A 39 -3.79 21.25 -0.13
CA ASP A 39 -2.80 21.76 0.85
C ASP A 39 -1.90 20.61 1.33
N TRP A 40 -1.50 19.72 0.40
CA TRP A 40 -0.61 18.59 0.64
C TRP A 40 0.80 18.87 0.14
N LEU A 41 1.79 18.53 0.95
CA LEU A 41 3.17 18.44 0.49
C LEU A 41 3.45 16.99 0.05
N PRO A 42 3.63 16.72 -1.24
CA PRO A 42 3.99 15.38 -1.70
C PRO A 42 5.42 15.03 -1.25
N ILE A 43 5.57 13.83 -0.71
CA ILE A 43 6.85 13.30 -0.21
C ILE A 43 7.18 12.02 -0.97
N GLY A 44 7.49 11.87 -2.07
CA GLY A 44 7.85 10.67 -2.87
C GLY A 44 7.50 9.30 -2.27
N GLU A 45 7.36 8.31 -3.11
CA GLU A 45 6.85 6.97 -2.79
C GLU A 45 7.72 6.19 -1.80
N ARG A 46 9.03 6.54 -1.69
CA ARG A 46 9.92 5.84 -0.74
C ARG A 46 9.49 5.99 0.72
N TRP A 47 8.74 7.05 1.05
CA TRP A 47 8.22 7.31 2.40
C TRP A 47 6.91 6.59 2.68
N ASN A 48 6.35 5.90 1.68
CA ASN A 48 5.17 5.05 1.80
C ASN A 48 5.17 3.99 0.70
N ALA A 49 6.21 3.13 0.70
CA ALA A 49 6.36 2.08 -0.30
C ALA A 49 5.27 1.01 -0.10
N CYS A 50 4.15 1.21 -0.79
CA CYS A 50 2.96 0.36 -0.74
C CYS A 50 3.09 -0.88 -1.63
N PRO A 51 2.33 -1.96 -1.35
CA PRO A 51 2.38 -3.22 -2.09
C PRO A 51 2.11 -3.11 -3.59
N HIS A 52 1.40 -2.07 -4.07
CA HIS A 52 1.20 -1.85 -5.50
C HIS A 52 2.50 -1.64 -6.27
N LEU A 53 3.51 -0.98 -5.66
CA LEU A 53 4.84 -0.82 -6.25
C LEU A 53 5.53 -2.17 -6.52
N PHE A 54 5.19 -3.18 -5.73
CA PHE A 54 5.72 -4.54 -5.85
C PHE A 54 4.80 -5.47 -6.66
N GLY A 55 3.75 -4.93 -7.28
CA GLY A 55 2.78 -5.71 -8.05
C GLY A 55 1.89 -6.64 -7.22
N LEU A 56 1.71 -6.35 -5.93
CA LEU A 56 0.98 -7.20 -5.00
C LEU A 56 -0.49 -6.82 -4.82
N LEU A 57 -0.94 -5.68 -5.36
CA LEU A 57 -2.33 -5.24 -5.35
C LEU A 57 -2.84 -5.10 -6.79
N PRO A 58 -3.96 -5.77 -7.13
CA PRO A 58 -4.49 -5.76 -8.49
C PRO A 58 -5.11 -4.43 -8.91
N ASP A 59 -5.72 -3.70 -7.98
CA ASP A 59 -6.53 -2.52 -8.27
C ASP A 59 -5.72 -1.25 -8.53
N PHE A 60 -4.41 -1.30 -8.28
CA PHE A 60 -3.49 -0.23 -8.60
C PHE A 60 -2.66 -0.65 -9.80
N SER A 61 -3.08 -0.26 -10.98
CA SER A 61 -2.27 -0.41 -12.18
C SER A 61 -1.04 0.49 -12.04
N LEU A 62 0.13 -0.11 -12.00
CA LEU A 62 1.34 0.62 -12.37
C LEU A 62 1.11 1.17 -13.78
N ASP A 63 1.53 2.41 -14.01
CA ASP A 63 1.47 3.02 -15.34
C ASP A 63 1.95 2.00 -16.39
N PRO A 64 1.19 1.72 -17.44
CA PRO A 64 1.58 0.80 -18.50
C PRO A 64 2.89 1.22 -19.18
N THR A 65 3.28 2.50 -19.12
CA THR A 65 4.57 3.01 -19.63
C THR A 65 5.78 2.62 -18.79
N GLY A 66 5.55 2.01 -17.63
CA GLY A 66 6.60 1.53 -16.73
C GLY A 66 6.74 2.37 -15.45
N LEU A 67 7.64 1.93 -14.59
CA LEU A 67 7.91 2.62 -13.31
C LEU A 67 8.65 3.93 -13.55
N THR A 68 8.25 4.99 -12.85
CA THR A 68 8.99 6.25 -12.76
C THR A 68 10.34 6.05 -12.04
N ALA A 69 11.24 7.00 -12.14
CA ALA A 69 12.50 6.99 -11.39
C ALA A 69 12.27 6.96 -9.87
N SER A 70 11.26 7.71 -9.38
CA SER A 70 10.86 7.76 -7.97
C SER A 70 10.35 6.40 -7.48
N GLU A 71 9.48 5.74 -8.25
CA GLU A 71 8.97 4.40 -7.91
C GLU A 71 10.08 3.33 -7.92
N ARG A 72 10.99 3.37 -8.91
CA ARG A 72 12.15 2.47 -8.92
C ARG A 72 13.03 2.66 -7.68
N HIS A 73 13.27 3.92 -7.28
CA HIS A 73 14.01 4.22 -6.06
C HIS A 73 13.29 3.70 -4.82
N ALA A 74 11.98 3.92 -4.72
CA ALA A 74 11.16 3.43 -3.61
C ALA A 74 11.14 1.90 -3.49
N ILE A 75 11.23 1.17 -4.60
CA ILE A 75 11.32 -0.30 -4.62
C ILE A 75 12.70 -0.77 -4.13
N ALA A 76 13.77 -0.10 -4.57
CA ALA A 76 15.15 -0.50 -4.27
C ALA A 76 15.59 -0.10 -2.85
N ASP A 77 15.19 1.08 -2.40
CA ASP A 77 15.59 1.67 -1.11
C ASP A 77 14.40 2.38 -0.44
N PRO A 78 13.38 1.64 0.04
CA PRO A 78 12.26 2.23 0.75
C PRO A 78 12.68 2.78 2.11
N ALA A 79 12.26 4.00 2.43
CA ALA A 79 12.42 4.57 3.77
C ALA A 79 11.35 4.02 4.74
N ILE A 80 10.11 3.88 4.26
CA ILE A 80 9.00 3.26 4.99
C ILE A 80 8.31 2.24 4.10
N ILE A 81 8.23 0.99 4.56
CA ILE A 81 7.51 -0.08 3.89
C ILE A 81 6.12 -0.20 4.50
N HIS A 82 5.11 0.02 3.70
CA HIS A 82 3.72 -0.05 4.12
C HIS A 82 3.09 -1.37 3.62
N PHE A 83 2.96 -2.34 4.50
CA PHE A 83 2.29 -3.61 4.21
C PHE A 83 0.75 -3.44 4.16
N ALA A 84 0.26 -2.59 3.26
CA ALA A 84 -1.16 -2.37 3.02
C ALA A 84 -1.82 -3.58 2.34
N GLY A 85 -3.14 -3.55 2.18
CA GLY A 85 -3.90 -4.59 1.48
C GLY A 85 -4.36 -5.77 2.33
N PRO A 86 -5.08 -6.73 1.75
CA PRO A 86 -5.73 -7.83 2.47
C PRO A 86 -4.78 -8.98 2.81
N GLY A 87 -5.23 -9.82 3.72
CA GLY A 87 -4.65 -11.06 4.25
C GLY A 87 -3.29 -11.55 3.74
N PRO A 88 -3.20 -12.14 2.53
CA PRO A 88 -1.97 -12.79 2.08
C PRO A 88 -0.77 -11.85 1.90
N VAL A 89 -0.99 -10.56 1.63
CA VAL A 89 0.12 -9.61 1.47
C VAL A 89 0.61 -9.07 2.81
N LYS A 90 -0.06 -9.41 3.90
CA LYS A 90 0.35 -9.00 5.24
C LYS A 90 1.57 -9.80 5.72
N PRO A 91 2.57 -9.15 6.33
CA PRO A 91 3.85 -9.79 6.66
C PRO A 91 3.75 -10.82 7.79
N TRP A 92 2.68 -10.80 8.57
CA TRP A 92 2.38 -11.84 9.56
C TRP A 92 1.76 -13.10 8.98
N ASN A 93 1.45 -13.13 7.67
CA ASN A 93 1.06 -14.34 6.98
C ASN A 93 2.31 -15.12 6.53
N ALA A 94 2.35 -16.43 6.79
CA ALA A 94 3.47 -17.28 6.44
C ALA A 94 3.75 -17.28 4.92
N ALA A 95 2.69 -17.23 4.10
CA ALA A 95 2.74 -17.20 2.64
C ALA A 95 2.91 -15.80 2.04
N CYS A 96 3.20 -14.77 2.84
CA CYS A 96 3.35 -13.39 2.37
C CYS A 96 4.35 -13.30 1.21
N PRO A 97 3.94 -12.82 0.02
CA PRO A 97 4.81 -12.71 -1.15
C PRO A 97 5.68 -11.44 -1.16
N HIS A 98 5.47 -10.53 -0.19
CA HIS A 98 6.14 -9.24 -0.18
C HIS A 98 7.68 -9.40 -0.08
N PRO A 99 8.49 -8.75 -0.94
CA PRO A 99 9.95 -8.92 -0.93
C PRO A 99 10.58 -8.53 0.41
N TRP A 100 10.05 -7.51 1.08
CA TRP A 100 10.53 -7.02 2.37
C TRP A 100 9.93 -7.72 3.60
N ARG A 101 9.20 -8.82 3.43
CA ARG A 101 8.57 -9.56 4.56
C ARG A 101 9.54 -9.94 5.67
N MET A 102 10.81 -10.12 5.35
CA MET A 102 11.83 -10.50 6.33
C MET A 102 12.09 -9.41 7.37
N LEU A 103 11.98 -8.13 7.01
CA LEU A 103 12.11 -7.03 7.98
C LEU A 103 11.07 -7.11 9.10
N TYR A 104 9.81 -7.43 8.72
CA TYR A 104 8.77 -7.68 9.73
C TYR A 104 9.13 -8.86 10.64
N ARG A 105 9.64 -9.95 10.08
CA ARG A 105 10.00 -11.15 10.85
C ARG A 105 11.17 -10.89 11.80
N GLN A 106 12.15 -10.12 11.36
CA GLN A 106 13.27 -9.66 12.19
C GLN A 106 12.76 -8.77 13.35
N ALA A 107 11.93 -7.77 13.03
CA ALA A 107 11.33 -6.92 14.05
C ALA A 107 10.47 -7.73 15.04
N LYS A 108 9.65 -8.66 14.54
CA LYS A 108 8.84 -9.56 15.38
C LYS A 108 9.69 -10.37 16.33
N ALA A 109 10.85 -10.87 15.90
CA ALA A 109 11.77 -11.66 16.75
C ALA A 109 12.32 -10.88 17.94
N LEU A 110 12.28 -9.54 17.91
CA LEU A 110 12.69 -8.66 19.00
C LEU A 110 11.54 -8.30 19.96
N THR A 111 10.35 -8.86 19.76
CA THR A 111 9.16 -8.57 20.58
C THR A 111 8.82 -9.75 21.49
N PRO A 112 7.98 -9.54 22.52
CA PRO A 112 7.44 -10.64 23.35
C PRO A 112 6.69 -11.72 22.54
N TRP A 113 6.26 -11.41 21.32
CA TRP A 113 5.56 -12.33 20.40
C TRP A 113 6.50 -13.10 19.46
N ALA A 114 7.80 -13.12 19.73
CA ALA A 114 8.80 -13.80 18.88
C ALA A 114 8.38 -15.25 18.57
N ALA A 115 7.98 -16.00 19.61
CA ALA A 115 7.57 -17.40 19.50
C ALA A 115 6.16 -17.62 18.91
N THR A 116 5.33 -16.57 18.77
CA THR A 116 3.99 -16.71 18.21
C THR A 116 4.09 -17.10 16.74
N PRO A 117 3.43 -18.19 16.30
CA PRO A 117 3.45 -18.60 14.89
C PRO A 117 2.92 -17.52 13.96
N LEU A 118 3.40 -17.50 12.73
CA LEU A 118 2.78 -16.70 11.67
C LEU A 118 1.40 -17.29 11.33
N ASP A 119 0.51 -16.42 10.83
CA ASP A 119 -0.81 -16.84 10.37
C ASP A 119 -0.66 -17.73 9.13
N ASN A 120 -1.12 -18.98 9.24
CA ASN A 120 -1.10 -19.98 8.16
C ASN A 120 -2.45 -20.11 7.45
N ARG A 121 -3.43 -19.27 7.78
CA ARG A 121 -4.72 -19.33 7.09
C ARG A 121 -4.51 -19.15 5.60
N PRO A 122 -4.92 -20.13 4.77
CA PRO A 122 -4.79 -19.99 3.33
C PRO A 122 -5.67 -18.85 2.85
N ALA A 123 -5.17 -18.06 1.91
CA ALA A 123 -6.02 -17.11 1.21
C ALA A 123 -7.22 -17.84 0.60
N PRO A 124 -8.42 -17.26 0.62
CA PRO A 124 -9.58 -17.83 -0.07
C PRO A 124 -9.22 -18.22 -1.52
N ARG A 125 -9.78 -19.33 -2.03
CA ARG A 125 -9.43 -19.86 -3.36
C ARG A 125 -9.56 -18.81 -4.47
N TRP A 126 -10.63 -17.98 -4.41
CA TRP A 126 -10.85 -16.89 -5.35
C TRP A 126 -9.74 -15.83 -5.29
N GLN A 127 -9.24 -15.50 -4.10
CA GLN A 127 -8.18 -14.49 -3.94
C GLN A 127 -6.84 -15.00 -4.48
N ARG A 128 -6.55 -16.30 -4.33
CA ARG A 128 -5.35 -16.93 -4.91
C ARG A 128 -5.44 -16.98 -6.44
N ALA A 129 -6.59 -17.33 -6.98
CA ALA A 129 -6.82 -17.35 -8.42
C ALA A 129 -6.70 -15.93 -9.01
N TRP A 130 -7.29 -14.94 -8.36
CA TRP A 130 -7.22 -13.54 -8.76
C TRP A 130 -5.80 -12.99 -8.75
N THR A 131 -5.07 -13.15 -7.63
CA THR A 131 -3.67 -12.70 -7.51
C THR A 131 -2.78 -13.33 -8.57
N ARG A 132 -3.00 -14.63 -8.87
CA ARG A 132 -2.28 -15.35 -9.91
C ARG A 132 -2.61 -14.81 -11.30
N ALA A 133 -3.88 -14.64 -11.64
CA ALA A 133 -4.31 -14.12 -12.94
C ALA A 133 -3.79 -12.71 -13.21
N VAL A 134 -3.83 -11.83 -12.19
CA VAL A 134 -3.30 -10.46 -12.30
C VAL A 134 -1.79 -10.46 -12.45
N PHE A 135 -1.07 -11.32 -11.71
CA PHE A 135 0.38 -11.44 -11.83
C PHE A 135 0.78 -11.97 -13.21
N GLU A 136 0.13 -13.03 -13.69
CA GLU A 136 0.38 -13.60 -15.03
C GLU A 136 0.06 -12.59 -16.13
N GLY A 137 -1.07 -11.85 -16.02
CA GLY A 137 -1.43 -10.78 -16.94
C GLY A 137 -0.40 -9.65 -16.99
N LYS A 138 0.11 -9.20 -15.84
CA LYS A 138 1.17 -8.18 -15.77
C LYS A 138 2.49 -8.68 -16.34
N CYS A 139 2.86 -9.93 -16.10
CA CYS A 139 4.06 -10.54 -16.70
C CYS A 139 3.94 -10.63 -18.23
N LEU A 140 2.75 -10.96 -18.74
CA LEU A 140 2.50 -11.03 -20.18
C LEU A 140 2.58 -9.62 -20.81
N LEU A 141 1.92 -8.62 -20.23
CA LEU A 141 1.98 -7.23 -20.70
C LEU A 141 3.43 -6.71 -20.72
N ARG A 142 4.23 -6.99 -19.69
CA ARG A 142 5.66 -6.61 -19.67
C ARG A 142 6.47 -7.22 -20.80
N ARG A 143 6.11 -8.43 -21.27
CA ARG A 143 6.80 -9.10 -22.40
C ARG A 143 6.38 -8.52 -23.75
N LEU A 144 5.18 -7.95 -23.84
CA LEU A 144 4.62 -7.41 -25.07
C LEU A 144 4.91 -5.92 -25.27
N MET A 145 5.34 -5.21 -24.21
CA MET A 145 5.69 -3.79 -24.31
C MET A 145 7.16 -3.61 -24.71
N PRO A 146 7.46 -2.71 -25.67
CA PRO A 146 8.84 -2.39 -26.01
C PRO A 146 9.56 -1.84 -24.79
N GLN A 147 10.77 -2.34 -24.53
CA GLN A 147 11.63 -1.81 -23.47
C GLN A 147 12.04 -0.38 -23.88
N PRO A 148 11.95 0.63 -22.98
CA PRO A 148 12.49 1.95 -23.30
C PRO A 148 14.00 1.81 -23.59
N GLU A 149 14.42 2.36 -24.69
CA GLU A 149 15.84 2.46 -25.02
C GLU A 149 16.58 3.17 -23.90
N ARG A 150 17.73 2.61 -23.53
CA ARG A 150 18.58 3.11 -22.41
C ARG A 150 19.30 4.39 -22.77
#